data_9ceae2c188194df86e224977bc0863b7
#
_entry.id   9ceae2c188194df86e224977bc0863b7
#
_cell.length_a   1.000
_cell.length_b   1.000
_cell.length_c   1.000
_cell.angle_alpha   90.00
_cell.angle_beta   90.00
_cell.angle_gamma   90.00
#
_symmetry.space_group_name_H-M   'P 1'
#
loop_
_entity.id
_entity.type
_entity.pdbx_description
1 polymer ?
#
loop_
_entity_poly.entity_id
_entity_poly.type
_entity_poly.pdbx_seq_one_letter_code
_entity_poly.pdbx_strand_id
1 'polypeptide(L)'
;MNYFVLVAALLFAAPALAQDKVTAVLVKKSERTLYLLHDGQIVKRYRIMLGPHAKGPKLLEGDERTPEGNYTLDLKNSNSRFYKSIRVSYPNQHDLERAHKYNTNPGGSIMIHGMKNSWNEKTQAQAEKFNWTDGCIAVKNSDMDEIWDAIEIGTPVEIQP
;
A
#
# COMPACT_ATOMS: atom_id res chain seq x y z
N MET A 1 20.35 16.03 -65.26
CA MET A 1 19.05 15.43 -64.89
C MET A 1 19.23 14.85 -63.49
N ASN A 2 18.92 15.69 -62.46
CA ASN A 2 19.15 15.35 -61.02
C ASN A 2 17.89 14.68 -60.44
N TYR A 3 18.02 13.41 -60.06
CA TYR A 3 16.95 12.70 -59.36
C TYR A 3 17.08 12.98 -57.85
N PHE A 4 16.11 13.72 -57.30
CA PHE A 4 15.91 13.84 -55.84
C PHE A 4 15.18 12.58 -55.34
N VAL A 5 15.89 11.77 -54.57
CA VAL A 5 15.27 10.64 -53.85
C VAL A 5 14.70 11.16 -52.53
N LEU A 6 13.38 11.24 -52.46
CA LEU A 6 12.65 11.56 -51.23
C LEU A 6 12.64 10.31 -50.34
N VAL A 7 13.41 10.32 -49.25
CA VAL A 7 13.36 9.28 -48.19
C VAL A 7 12.25 9.67 -47.23
N ALA A 8 11.11 8.98 -47.33
CA ALA A 8 10.03 9.11 -46.33
C ALA A 8 10.40 8.36 -45.05
N ALA A 9 10.69 9.09 -43.97
CA ALA A 9 10.90 8.51 -42.64
C ALA A 9 9.54 8.13 -42.05
N LEU A 10 9.28 6.82 -41.99
CA LEU A 10 8.14 6.26 -41.26
C LEU A 10 8.43 6.37 -39.76
N LEU A 11 7.80 7.33 -39.09
CA LEU A 11 7.76 7.44 -37.65
C LEU A 11 6.84 6.33 -37.07
N PHE A 12 7.44 5.25 -36.59
CA PHE A 12 6.73 4.27 -35.78
C PHE A 12 6.43 4.90 -34.40
N ALA A 13 5.21 5.33 -34.21
CA ALA A 13 4.72 5.64 -32.87
C ALA A 13 4.60 4.32 -32.09
N ALA A 14 5.48 4.10 -31.13
CA ALA A 14 5.33 2.99 -30.19
C ALA A 14 4.02 3.20 -29.40
N PRO A 15 3.16 2.16 -29.27
CA PRO A 15 1.98 2.28 -28.43
C PRO A 15 2.43 2.57 -27.00
N ALA A 16 1.96 3.68 -26.43
CA ALA A 16 2.08 3.94 -25.01
C ALA A 16 1.32 2.78 -24.32
N LEU A 17 2.03 1.93 -23.58
CA LEU A 17 1.41 0.91 -22.73
C LEU A 17 0.59 1.68 -21.69
N ALA A 18 -0.73 1.70 -21.86
CA ALA A 18 -1.63 2.18 -20.82
C ALA A 18 -1.35 1.34 -19.59
N GLN A 19 -0.88 1.97 -18.53
CA GLN A 19 -0.68 1.30 -17.26
C GLN A 19 -2.06 0.86 -16.76
N ASP A 20 -2.26 -0.45 -16.58
CA ASP A 20 -3.53 -0.99 -16.13
C ASP A 20 -3.93 -0.33 -14.82
N LYS A 21 -5.13 0.30 -14.80
CA LYS A 21 -5.64 1.01 -13.63
C LYS A 21 -5.83 0.03 -12.48
N VAL A 22 -5.23 0.31 -11.33
CA VAL A 22 -5.42 -0.50 -10.14
C VAL A 22 -6.88 -0.44 -9.69
N THR A 23 -7.52 -1.61 -9.60
CA THR A 23 -8.93 -1.75 -9.18
C THR A 23 -9.08 -2.24 -7.75
N ALA A 24 -8.04 -2.87 -7.18
CA ALA A 24 -8.04 -3.34 -5.79
C ALA A 24 -6.60 -3.51 -5.27
N VAL A 25 -6.50 -3.59 -3.94
CA VAL A 25 -5.27 -3.94 -3.21
C VAL A 25 -5.51 -5.20 -2.40
N LEU A 26 -4.54 -6.10 -2.39
CA LEU A 26 -4.53 -7.28 -1.53
C LEU A 26 -3.27 -7.25 -0.67
N VAL A 27 -3.44 -7.38 0.65
CA VAL A 27 -2.34 -7.52 1.60
C VAL A 27 -2.38 -8.91 2.19
N LYS A 28 -1.30 -9.68 2.03
CA LYS A 28 -1.11 -10.98 2.69
C LYS A 28 -0.04 -10.85 3.76
N LYS A 29 -0.47 -10.86 5.01
CA LYS A 29 0.40 -10.62 6.18
C LYS A 29 1.44 -11.72 6.35
N SER A 30 1.05 -12.98 6.17
CA SER A 30 1.96 -14.14 6.25
C SER A 30 3.04 -14.13 5.18
N GLU A 31 2.73 -13.61 3.99
CA GLU A 31 3.69 -13.45 2.88
C GLU A 31 4.49 -12.15 2.98
N ARG A 32 4.10 -11.23 3.87
CA ARG A 32 4.63 -9.86 3.95
C ARG A 32 4.64 -9.17 2.61
N THR A 33 3.52 -9.25 1.91
CA THR A 33 3.40 -8.74 0.55
C THR A 33 2.09 -7.97 0.37
N LEU A 34 2.20 -6.81 -0.28
CA LEU A 34 1.11 -6.03 -0.81
C LEU A 34 1.07 -6.23 -2.33
N TYR A 35 -0.09 -6.53 -2.85
CA TYR A 35 -0.36 -6.71 -4.27
C TYR A 35 -1.27 -5.60 -4.79
N LEU A 36 -0.94 -5.03 -5.93
CA LEU A 36 -1.86 -4.22 -6.72
C LEU A 36 -2.54 -5.12 -7.74
N LEU A 37 -3.86 -4.97 -7.86
CA LEU A 37 -4.70 -5.78 -8.73
C LEU A 37 -5.39 -4.89 -9.78
N HIS A 38 -5.49 -5.41 -11.01
CA HIS A 38 -6.36 -4.91 -12.05
C HIS A 38 -7.31 -6.05 -12.45
N ASP A 39 -8.62 -5.86 -12.24
CA ASP A 39 -9.68 -6.85 -12.53
C ASP A 39 -9.35 -8.26 -12.00
N GLY A 40 -8.86 -8.31 -10.76
CA GLY A 40 -8.50 -9.56 -10.07
C GLY A 40 -7.14 -10.14 -10.44
N GLN A 41 -6.43 -9.57 -11.43
CA GLN A 41 -5.09 -10.01 -11.82
C GLN A 41 -4.02 -9.19 -11.07
N ILE A 42 -2.97 -9.87 -10.59
CA ILE A 42 -1.84 -9.20 -9.94
C ILE A 42 -1.02 -8.47 -11.01
N VAL A 43 -0.92 -7.13 -10.90
CA VAL A 43 -0.10 -6.29 -11.78
C VAL A 43 1.21 -5.87 -11.14
N LYS A 44 1.26 -5.74 -9.79
CA LYS A 44 2.48 -5.44 -9.03
C LYS A 44 2.45 -6.05 -7.65
N ARG A 45 3.63 -6.22 -7.06
CA ARG A 45 3.80 -6.69 -5.68
C ARG A 45 4.92 -5.94 -4.98
N TYR A 46 4.75 -5.68 -3.67
CA TYR A 46 5.71 -4.97 -2.83
C TYR A 46 5.91 -5.71 -1.52
N ARG A 47 7.16 -5.75 -1.05
CA ARG A 47 7.46 -6.23 0.30
C ARG A 47 6.96 -5.21 1.32
N ILE A 48 6.31 -5.71 2.38
CA ILE A 48 5.82 -4.88 3.48
C ILE A 48 6.49 -5.20 4.80
N MET A 49 6.53 -4.21 5.69
CA MET A 49 6.87 -4.36 7.10
C MET A 49 5.60 -4.06 7.92
N LEU A 50 5.39 -4.86 8.95
CA LEU A 50 4.21 -4.80 9.83
C LEU A 50 4.62 -4.49 11.27
N GLY A 51 3.70 -4.63 12.20
CA GLY A 51 4.01 -4.62 13.63
C GLY A 51 4.64 -5.95 14.08
N PRO A 52 5.35 -5.98 15.21
CA PRO A 52 5.97 -7.20 15.74
C PRO A 52 4.96 -8.31 16.04
N HIS A 53 3.73 -7.97 16.38
CA HIS A 53 2.64 -8.91 16.63
C HIS A 53 1.73 -9.12 15.42
N ALA A 54 2.29 -9.24 14.22
CA ALA A 54 1.53 -9.27 12.95
C ALA A 54 0.52 -10.41 12.81
N LYS A 55 0.66 -11.51 13.58
CA LYS A 55 -0.22 -12.68 13.48
C LYS A 55 -1.59 -12.43 14.11
N GLY A 56 -2.65 -12.70 13.35
CA GLY A 56 -4.04 -12.52 13.75
C GLY A 56 -4.54 -11.08 13.55
N PRO A 57 -5.86 -10.87 13.64
CA PRO A 57 -6.48 -9.57 13.41
C PRO A 57 -6.17 -8.57 14.53
N LYS A 58 -6.28 -7.28 14.22
CA LYS A 58 -6.25 -6.22 15.23
C LYS A 58 -7.52 -6.29 16.09
N LEU A 59 -7.34 -6.27 17.42
CA LEU A 59 -8.43 -6.40 18.38
C LEU A 59 -8.61 -5.15 19.25
N LEU A 60 -7.51 -4.47 19.55
CA LEU A 60 -7.53 -3.29 20.43
C LEU A 60 -6.38 -2.33 20.09
N GLU A 61 -6.51 -1.10 20.55
CA GLU A 61 -5.46 -0.10 20.45
C GLU A 61 -4.19 -0.56 21.18
N GLY A 62 -3.03 -0.34 20.55
CA GLY A 62 -1.73 -0.71 21.12
C GLY A 62 -1.34 -2.19 20.98
N ASP A 63 -2.14 -3.05 20.33
CA ASP A 63 -1.82 -4.46 20.14
C ASP A 63 -0.78 -4.73 19.05
N GLU A 64 -0.31 -3.68 18.36
CA GLU A 64 0.70 -3.72 17.28
C GLU A 64 0.32 -4.65 16.12
N ARG A 65 -0.99 -4.95 15.98
CA ARG A 65 -1.52 -5.80 14.91
C ARG A 65 -2.09 -4.97 13.77
N THR A 66 -1.94 -5.50 12.57
CA THR A 66 -2.63 -5.00 11.39
C THR A 66 -4.00 -5.69 11.30
N PRO A 67 -5.10 -4.94 11.03
CA PRO A 67 -6.41 -5.55 10.91
C PRO A 67 -6.49 -6.56 9.76
N GLU A 68 -7.46 -7.46 9.83
CA GLU A 68 -7.80 -8.41 8.79
C GLU A 68 -9.25 -8.19 8.36
N GLY A 69 -9.52 -8.20 7.04
CA GLY A 69 -10.84 -7.94 6.49
C GLY A 69 -10.82 -7.04 5.26
N ASN A 70 -12.01 -6.54 4.92
CA ASN A 70 -12.22 -5.68 3.76
C ASN A 70 -12.40 -4.23 4.20
N TYR A 71 -11.64 -3.35 3.56
CA TYR A 71 -11.60 -1.91 3.83
C TYR A 71 -11.52 -1.14 2.50
N THR A 72 -11.46 0.18 2.60
CA THR A 72 -11.15 1.08 1.48
C THR A 72 -9.95 1.95 1.83
N LEU A 73 -9.24 2.40 0.81
CA LEU A 73 -8.18 3.40 0.92
C LEU A 73 -8.81 4.78 0.71
N ASP A 74 -9.06 5.51 1.80
CA ASP A 74 -10.00 6.63 1.82
C ASP A 74 -9.36 8.03 1.98
N LEU A 75 -8.06 8.11 2.25
CA LEU A 75 -7.34 9.38 2.39
C LEU A 75 -5.88 9.24 1.98
N LYS A 76 -5.38 10.17 1.18
CA LYS A 76 -3.95 10.35 0.90
C LYS A 76 -3.39 11.53 1.69
N ASN A 77 -2.24 11.34 2.34
CA ASN A 77 -1.52 12.40 3.05
C ASN A 77 -0.07 12.48 2.56
N SER A 78 0.23 13.52 1.76
CA SER A 78 1.59 13.79 1.25
C SER A 78 2.53 14.40 2.30
N ASN A 79 1.99 14.89 3.42
CA ASN A 79 2.76 15.49 4.52
C ASN A 79 2.81 14.56 5.75
N SER A 80 2.99 13.27 5.49
CA SER A 80 3.12 12.25 6.53
C SER A 80 4.48 12.30 7.21
N ARG A 81 4.54 11.97 8.52
CA ARG A 81 5.80 11.73 9.24
C ARG A 81 6.56 10.50 8.72
N PHE A 82 5.90 9.71 7.87
CA PHE A 82 6.39 8.49 7.27
C PHE A 82 6.41 8.62 5.73
N TYR A 83 7.03 9.68 5.21
CA TYR A 83 7.13 9.99 3.79
C TYR A 83 5.78 10.39 3.18
N LYS A 84 5.00 9.43 2.72
CA LYS A 84 3.61 9.56 2.26
C LYS A 84 2.78 8.49 2.94
N SER A 85 1.48 8.70 3.10
CA SER A 85 0.60 7.68 3.65
C SER A 85 -0.77 7.66 3.00
N ILE A 86 -1.37 6.47 2.91
CA ILE A 86 -2.73 6.23 2.44
C ILE A 86 -3.48 5.52 3.56
N ARG A 87 -4.61 6.09 4.00
CA ARG A 87 -5.37 5.55 5.12
C ARG A 87 -6.23 4.36 4.70
N VAL A 88 -6.21 3.32 5.52
CA VAL A 88 -7.15 2.21 5.50
C VAL A 88 -8.37 2.60 6.35
N SER A 89 -9.58 2.36 5.88
CA SER A 89 -10.84 2.72 6.55
C SER A 89 -11.15 1.84 7.78
N TYR A 90 -10.12 1.54 8.58
CA TYR A 90 -10.22 0.85 9.86
C TYR A 90 -10.46 1.85 11.00
N PRO A 91 -11.32 1.53 11.99
CA PRO A 91 -12.19 0.34 12.10
C PRO A 91 -13.45 0.46 11.21
N ASN A 92 -13.86 -0.65 10.61
CA ASN A 92 -15.17 -0.76 9.96
C ASN A 92 -16.27 -1.15 10.99
N GLN A 93 -17.51 -1.29 10.54
CA GLN A 93 -18.64 -1.62 11.43
C GLN A 93 -18.42 -2.94 12.19
N HIS A 94 -17.89 -3.96 11.53
CA HIS A 94 -17.61 -5.26 12.15
C HIS A 94 -16.53 -5.16 13.25
N ASP A 95 -15.49 -4.34 13.02
CA ASP A 95 -14.45 -4.10 14.01
C ASP A 95 -15.00 -3.37 15.25
N LEU A 96 -15.89 -2.39 15.04
CA LEU A 96 -16.56 -1.65 16.12
C LEU A 96 -17.48 -2.57 16.96
N GLU A 97 -18.27 -3.41 16.30
CA GLU A 97 -19.14 -4.38 16.98
C GLU A 97 -18.33 -5.37 17.81
N ARG A 98 -17.22 -5.87 17.26
CA ARG A 98 -16.29 -6.75 17.98
C ARG A 98 -15.68 -6.04 19.19
N ALA A 99 -15.20 -4.82 19.02
CA ALA A 99 -14.62 -4.03 20.10
C ALA A 99 -15.65 -3.76 21.21
N HIS A 100 -16.88 -3.40 20.85
CA HIS A 100 -17.99 -3.22 21.80
C HIS A 100 -18.30 -4.51 22.57
N LYS A 101 -18.38 -5.65 21.89
CA LYS A 101 -18.63 -6.96 22.51
C LYS A 101 -17.62 -7.30 23.60
N TYR A 102 -16.36 -6.93 23.39
CA TYR A 102 -15.27 -7.20 24.34
C TYR A 102 -14.91 -6.02 25.23
N ASN A 103 -15.71 -4.95 25.18
CA ASN A 103 -15.48 -3.72 25.92
C ASN A 103 -14.05 -3.17 25.75
N THR A 104 -13.58 -3.12 24.49
CA THR A 104 -12.26 -2.64 24.12
C THR A 104 -12.34 -1.42 23.19
N ASN A 105 -11.27 -0.64 23.10
CA ASN A 105 -11.10 0.39 22.08
C ASN A 105 -10.36 -0.23 20.90
N PRO A 106 -10.93 -0.28 19.66
CA PRO A 106 -10.25 -0.89 18.51
C PRO A 106 -9.04 -0.06 18.06
N GLY A 107 -8.93 1.21 18.46
CA GLY A 107 -7.98 2.16 17.94
C GLY A 107 -8.35 2.62 16.53
N GLY A 108 -7.36 3.01 15.74
CA GLY A 108 -7.55 3.53 14.38
C GLY A 108 -6.24 3.89 13.72
N SER A 109 -6.30 4.80 12.73
CA SER A 109 -5.10 5.36 12.06
C SER A 109 -4.20 4.30 11.43
N ILE A 110 -4.78 3.26 10.87
CA ILE A 110 -4.03 2.26 10.09
C ILE A 110 -3.75 2.84 8.70
N MET A 111 -2.47 2.85 8.32
CA MET A 111 -1.98 3.44 7.07
C MET A 111 -1.12 2.44 6.30
N ILE A 112 -1.13 2.58 4.96
CA ILE A 112 -0.01 2.17 4.10
C ILE A 112 0.91 3.39 4.02
N HIS A 113 2.21 3.25 4.33
CA HIS A 113 3.13 4.41 4.40
C HIS A 113 4.58 4.03 4.10
N GLY A 114 5.39 5.04 3.83
CA GLY A 114 6.84 4.87 3.65
C GLY A 114 7.61 4.80 4.96
N MET A 115 8.91 5.10 4.90
CA MET A 115 9.80 5.08 6.06
C MET A 115 9.68 6.37 6.91
N LYS A 116 10.14 6.34 8.15
CA LYS A 116 10.19 7.54 9.00
C LYS A 116 11.09 8.60 8.38
N ASN A 117 10.62 9.85 8.29
CA ASN A 117 11.39 10.97 7.74
C ASN A 117 12.69 11.25 8.53
N SER A 118 12.72 10.89 9.82
CA SER A 118 13.91 11.06 10.68
C SER A 118 14.99 10.01 10.47
N TRP A 119 14.74 8.97 9.67
CA TRP A 119 15.69 7.90 9.42
C TRP A 119 16.57 8.20 8.19
N ASN A 120 17.88 8.02 8.33
CA ASN A 120 18.80 8.05 7.21
C ASN A 120 18.69 6.75 6.38
N GLU A 121 19.28 6.72 5.18
CA GLU A 121 19.22 5.58 4.25
C GLU A 121 19.69 4.25 4.89
N LYS A 122 20.75 4.28 5.70
CA LYS A 122 21.26 3.09 6.38
C LYS A 122 20.23 2.53 7.36
N THR A 123 19.56 3.38 8.12
CA THR A 123 18.51 2.98 9.07
C THR A 123 17.28 2.45 8.32
N GLN A 124 16.89 3.09 7.22
CA GLN A 124 15.78 2.62 6.38
C GLN A 124 16.07 1.23 5.81
N ALA A 125 17.25 1.00 5.25
CA ALA A 125 17.67 -0.30 4.72
C ALA A 125 17.72 -1.42 5.79
N GLN A 126 18.03 -1.07 7.04
CA GLN A 126 17.95 -2.00 8.16
C GLN A 126 16.50 -2.31 8.55
N ALA A 127 15.64 -1.28 8.60
CA ALA A 127 14.24 -1.41 8.97
C ALA A 127 13.44 -2.33 8.03
N GLU A 128 13.83 -2.42 6.76
CA GLU A 128 13.22 -3.35 5.79
C GLU A 128 13.30 -4.83 6.21
N LYS A 129 14.20 -5.19 7.12
CA LYS A 129 14.41 -6.56 7.58
C LYS A 129 13.51 -6.95 8.75
N PHE A 130 12.87 -5.99 9.40
CA PHE A 130 12.12 -6.19 10.64
C PHE A 130 10.69 -5.70 10.54
N ASN A 131 9.85 -6.17 11.45
CA ASN A 131 8.56 -5.59 11.74
C ASN A 131 8.74 -4.51 12.82
N TRP A 132 8.29 -3.28 12.56
CA TRP A 132 8.57 -2.13 13.40
C TRP A 132 7.41 -1.15 13.55
N THR A 133 6.28 -1.42 12.91
CA THR A 133 5.11 -0.52 12.98
C THR A 133 4.22 -0.86 14.17
N ASP A 134 3.35 0.06 14.53
CA ASP A 134 2.33 -0.15 15.57
C ASP A 134 1.00 -0.68 14.98
N GLY A 135 1.09 -1.46 13.89
CA GLY A 135 -0.05 -2.04 13.17
C GLY A 135 -0.29 -1.48 11.76
N CYS A 136 0.42 -0.43 11.36
CA CYS A 136 0.42 0.06 9.98
C CYS A 136 1.16 -0.90 9.03
N ILE A 137 1.01 -0.66 7.74
CA ILE A 137 1.66 -1.39 6.65
C ILE A 137 2.73 -0.47 6.06
N ALA A 138 4.00 -0.74 6.37
CA ALA A 138 5.11 0.06 5.85
C ALA A 138 5.72 -0.56 4.60
N VAL A 139 6.18 0.28 3.67
CA VAL A 139 6.91 -0.08 2.45
C VAL A 139 8.15 0.81 2.31
N LYS A 140 9.01 0.53 1.35
CA LYS A 140 10.09 1.46 0.96
C LYS A 140 9.51 2.77 0.41
N ASN A 141 10.27 3.85 0.47
CA ASN A 141 9.83 5.12 -0.08
C ASN A 141 9.60 5.06 -1.60
N SER A 142 10.48 4.36 -2.34
CA SER A 142 10.31 4.14 -3.78
C SER A 142 9.05 3.35 -4.12
N ASP A 143 8.74 2.31 -3.34
CA ASP A 143 7.54 1.51 -3.50
C ASP A 143 6.29 2.33 -3.13
N MET A 144 6.42 3.21 -2.11
CA MET A 144 5.33 4.12 -1.71
C MET A 144 5.00 5.12 -2.81
N ASP A 145 5.98 5.60 -3.57
CA ASP A 145 5.74 6.49 -4.73
C ASP A 145 4.90 5.78 -5.80
N GLU A 146 5.26 4.55 -6.17
CA GLU A 146 4.52 3.78 -7.16
C GLU A 146 3.09 3.44 -6.67
N ILE A 147 2.94 3.04 -5.40
CA ILE A 147 1.64 2.75 -4.77
C ILE A 147 0.79 4.02 -4.73
N TRP A 148 1.39 5.16 -4.39
CA TRP A 148 0.72 6.45 -4.35
C TRP A 148 0.16 6.85 -5.71
N ASP A 149 0.94 6.70 -6.77
CA ASP A 149 0.52 7.11 -8.12
C ASP A 149 -0.54 6.16 -8.69
N ALA A 150 -0.45 4.86 -8.35
CA ALA A 150 -1.36 3.83 -8.88
C ALA A 150 -2.73 3.78 -8.20
N ILE A 151 -2.84 4.19 -6.91
CA ILE A 151 -4.07 4.06 -6.12
C ILE A 151 -4.91 5.32 -6.22
N GLU A 152 -6.20 5.16 -6.46
CA GLU A 152 -7.22 6.21 -6.31
C GLU A 152 -7.89 6.10 -4.93
N ILE A 153 -8.40 7.24 -4.41
CA ILE A 153 -9.22 7.26 -3.20
C ILE A 153 -10.52 6.47 -3.46
N GLY A 154 -10.88 5.59 -2.53
CA GLY A 154 -11.99 4.65 -2.68
C GLY A 154 -11.57 3.28 -3.18
N THR A 155 -10.29 3.07 -3.55
CA THR A 155 -9.78 1.73 -3.93
C THR A 155 -10.03 0.73 -2.80
N PRO A 156 -10.68 -0.41 -3.07
CA PRO A 156 -10.87 -1.46 -2.07
C PRO A 156 -9.53 -2.11 -1.70
N VAL A 157 -9.40 -2.48 -0.43
CA VAL A 157 -8.25 -3.23 0.08
C VAL A 157 -8.74 -4.41 0.93
N GLU A 158 -8.27 -5.59 0.60
CA GLU A 158 -8.44 -6.79 1.41
C GLU A 158 -7.14 -7.09 2.16
N ILE A 159 -7.23 -7.32 3.47
CA ILE A 159 -6.10 -7.69 4.33
C ILE A 159 -6.34 -9.09 4.86
N GLN A 160 -5.50 -10.03 4.42
CA GLN A 160 -5.55 -11.46 4.75
C GLN A 160 -4.43 -11.82 5.77
N PRO A 161 -4.60 -12.91 6.52
CA PRO A 161 -3.59 -13.49 7.41
C PRO A 161 -2.22 -13.71 6.79
#